data_473f427f0ab0886ad1ab138307691564
#
_entry.id   473f427f0ab0886ad1ab138307691564
#
_cell.length_a   1.000
_cell.length_b   1.000
_cell.length_c   1.000
_cell.angle_alpha   90.00
_cell.angle_beta   90.00
_cell.angle_gamma   90.00
#
_symmetry.space_group_name_H-M   'P 1'
#
loop_
_entity.id
_entity.type
_entity.pdbx_description
1 polymer ?
#
loop_
_entity_poly.entity_id
_entity_poly.type
_entity_poly.pdbx_seq_one_letter_code
_entity_poly.pdbx_strand_id
1 'polypeptide(L)'
;MLHANGYRDSCNLKSDALSGLLLRVPVGLVLTAHGSQKLFGWFGGYGLEGTGQWMASIGLEPGFLMALLAGSAEFFGGLALAVGLLTRPAALLTAFTMLIAIFSVHIGNGLFMANNGYEYALTLFVVSIALAVQGAVASLRIRSLPVN
;
A
#
# COMPACT_ATOMS: atom_id res chain seq x y z
N MET A 1 -6.01 7.41 -41.75
CA MET A 1 -6.38 7.84 -40.37
C MET A 1 -6.33 6.74 -39.31
N LEU A 2 -6.32 5.45 -39.64
CA LEU A 2 -6.35 4.32 -38.67
C LEU A 2 -5.00 4.03 -38.00
N HIS A 3 -3.85 4.38 -38.61
CA HIS A 3 -2.53 4.09 -38.02
C HIS A 3 -2.10 5.03 -36.85
N ALA A 4 -2.65 6.23 -36.74
CA ALA A 4 -2.28 7.19 -35.70
C ALA A 4 -2.89 6.84 -34.33
N ASN A 5 -4.02 6.17 -34.27
CA ASN A 5 -4.68 5.75 -33.01
C ASN A 5 -3.93 4.60 -32.34
N GLY A 6 -3.50 3.59 -33.08
CA GLY A 6 -2.78 2.44 -32.50
C GLY A 6 -1.42 2.81 -31.88
N TYR A 7 -0.70 3.81 -32.42
CA TYR A 7 0.55 4.29 -31.85
C TYR A 7 0.34 5.06 -30.53
N ARG A 8 -0.69 5.91 -30.47
CA ARG A 8 -1.06 6.65 -29.24
C ARG A 8 -1.49 5.71 -28.13
N ASP A 9 -2.27 4.68 -28.44
CA ASP A 9 -2.74 3.71 -27.44
C ASP A 9 -1.59 2.87 -26.88
N SER A 10 -0.64 2.45 -27.72
CA SER A 10 0.56 1.73 -27.29
C SER A 10 1.49 2.57 -26.41
N CYS A 11 1.62 3.87 -26.72
CA CYS A 11 2.44 4.79 -25.93
C CYS A 11 1.82 5.05 -24.55
N ASN A 12 0.50 5.24 -24.49
CA ASN A 12 -0.24 5.42 -23.26
C ASN A 12 -0.17 4.16 -22.35
N LEU A 13 -0.30 2.96 -22.92
CA LEU A 13 -0.20 1.71 -22.17
C LEU A 13 1.18 1.53 -21.53
N LYS A 14 2.25 1.87 -22.24
CA LYS A 14 3.62 1.81 -21.70
C LYS A 14 3.85 2.83 -20.59
N SER A 15 3.34 4.05 -20.75
CA SER A 15 3.42 5.11 -19.74
C SER A 15 2.65 4.72 -18.46
N ASP A 16 1.45 4.19 -18.60
CA ASP A 16 0.62 3.73 -17.48
C ASP A 16 1.28 2.55 -16.73
N ALA A 17 1.89 1.62 -17.47
CA ALA A 17 2.59 0.49 -16.88
C ALA A 17 3.85 0.93 -16.11
N LEU A 18 4.62 1.87 -16.67
CA LEU A 18 5.84 2.39 -16.03
C LEU A 18 5.50 3.20 -14.77
N SER A 19 4.51 4.09 -14.84
CA SER A 19 4.09 4.87 -13.67
C SER A 19 3.57 3.98 -12.55
N GLY A 20 2.80 2.94 -12.89
CA GLY A 20 2.36 1.94 -11.92
C GLY A 20 3.52 1.19 -11.27
N LEU A 21 4.55 0.81 -12.04
CA LEU A 21 5.75 0.15 -11.50
C LEU A 21 6.51 1.06 -10.54
N LEU A 22 6.74 2.33 -10.94
CA LEU A 22 7.47 3.32 -10.15
C LEU A 22 6.79 3.65 -8.83
N LEU A 23 5.47 3.55 -8.75
CA LEU A 23 4.72 3.77 -7.52
C LEU A 23 4.63 2.51 -6.66
N ARG A 24 4.28 1.35 -7.24
CA ARG A 24 4.00 0.14 -6.48
C ARG A 24 5.24 -0.49 -5.86
N VAL A 25 6.39 -0.45 -6.55
CA VAL A 25 7.60 -1.11 -6.04
C VAL A 25 8.13 -0.42 -4.79
N PRO A 26 8.40 0.90 -4.76
CA PRO A 26 8.86 1.55 -3.55
C PRO A 26 7.85 1.47 -2.40
N VAL A 27 6.58 1.73 -2.67
CA VAL A 27 5.52 1.65 -1.64
C VAL A 27 5.37 0.23 -1.11
N GLY A 28 5.38 -0.78 -1.98
CA GLY A 28 5.31 -2.17 -1.59
C GLY A 28 6.49 -2.60 -0.70
N LEU A 29 7.71 -2.20 -1.06
CA LEU A 29 8.92 -2.49 -0.27
C LEU A 29 8.87 -1.82 1.11
N VAL A 30 8.47 -0.56 1.17
CA VAL A 30 8.31 0.18 2.43
C VAL A 30 7.28 -0.49 3.32
N LEU A 31 6.10 -0.81 2.80
CA LEU A 31 5.05 -1.51 3.56
C LEU A 31 5.50 -2.89 4.04
N THR A 32 6.20 -3.66 3.19
CA THR A 32 6.78 -4.95 3.58
C THR A 32 7.76 -4.80 4.74
N ALA A 33 8.62 -3.78 4.71
CA ALA A 33 9.55 -3.49 5.81
C ALA A 33 8.81 -3.14 7.10
N HIS A 34 7.77 -2.28 7.06
CA HIS A 34 6.96 -1.95 8.23
C HIS A 34 6.17 -3.14 8.77
N GLY A 35 5.61 -3.98 7.90
CA GLY A 35 4.97 -5.22 8.31
C GLY A 35 5.94 -6.19 8.98
N SER A 36 7.17 -6.32 8.45
CA SER A 36 8.20 -7.17 9.06
C SER A 36 8.70 -6.65 10.40
N GLN A 37 8.73 -5.34 10.63
CA GLN A 37 8.99 -4.75 11.95
C GLN A 37 7.95 -5.21 12.97
N LYS A 38 6.66 -5.21 12.59
CA LYS A 38 5.56 -5.60 13.47
C LYS A 38 5.50 -7.10 13.72
N LEU A 39 5.72 -7.91 12.68
CA LEU A 39 5.59 -9.36 12.78
C LEU A 39 6.83 -10.05 13.37
N PHE A 40 8.01 -9.66 12.89
CA PHE A 40 9.26 -10.39 13.12
C PHE A 40 10.29 -9.59 13.94
N GLY A 41 10.04 -8.32 14.19
CA GLY A 41 11.00 -7.45 14.88
C GLY A 41 12.21 -7.05 14.01
N TRP A 42 12.16 -7.26 12.70
CA TRP A 42 13.25 -6.88 11.80
C TRP A 42 13.42 -5.36 11.73
N PHE A 43 14.59 -4.91 11.29
CA PHE A 43 14.90 -3.48 11.13
C PHE A 43 14.67 -2.63 12.41
N GLY A 44 14.90 -3.23 13.58
CA GLY A 44 14.69 -2.55 14.86
C GLY A 44 13.23 -2.44 15.31
N GLY A 45 12.35 -3.26 14.74
CA GLY A 45 10.94 -3.35 15.17
C GLY A 45 10.77 -4.13 16.47
N TYR A 46 9.57 -4.06 17.05
CA TYR A 46 9.25 -4.70 18.33
C TYR A 46 8.76 -6.15 18.21
N GLY A 47 8.57 -6.65 16.99
CA GLY A 47 7.94 -7.95 16.76
C GLY A 47 6.47 -7.96 17.15
N LEU A 48 5.84 -9.13 16.99
CA LEU A 48 4.40 -9.25 17.17
C LEU A 48 3.96 -8.99 18.62
N GLU A 49 4.69 -9.49 19.57
CA GLU A 49 4.35 -9.34 20.99
C GLU A 49 4.50 -7.90 21.46
N GLY A 50 5.67 -7.27 21.21
CA GLY A 50 5.91 -5.88 21.61
C GLY A 50 4.99 -4.90 20.88
N THR A 51 4.71 -5.12 19.59
CA THR A 51 3.74 -4.33 18.84
C THR A 51 2.33 -4.51 19.42
N GLY A 52 1.95 -5.74 19.79
CA GLY A 52 0.66 -6.02 20.41
C GLY A 52 0.47 -5.32 21.74
N GLN A 53 1.49 -5.37 22.62
CA GLN A 53 1.47 -4.66 23.90
C GLN A 53 1.33 -3.14 23.69
N TRP A 54 2.06 -2.58 22.74
CA TRP A 54 1.93 -1.17 22.41
C TRP A 54 0.54 -0.81 21.86
N MET A 55 -0.03 -1.62 20.97
CA MET A 55 -1.38 -1.38 20.43
C MET A 55 -2.44 -1.43 21.54
N ALA A 56 -2.34 -2.39 22.46
CA ALA A 56 -3.22 -2.46 23.63
C ALA A 56 -3.12 -1.18 24.48
N SER A 57 -1.90 -0.66 24.69
CA SER A 57 -1.67 0.55 25.49
C SER A 57 -2.32 1.82 24.91
N ILE A 58 -2.58 1.85 23.59
CA ILE A 58 -3.27 2.95 22.91
C ILE A 58 -4.76 2.66 22.66
N GLY A 59 -5.31 1.61 23.27
CA GLY A 59 -6.72 1.27 23.20
C GLY A 59 -7.15 0.41 22.01
N LEU A 60 -6.21 -0.12 21.23
CA LEU A 60 -6.47 -1.07 20.15
C LEU A 60 -6.46 -2.50 20.69
N GLU A 61 -7.58 -2.94 21.25
CA GLU A 61 -7.76 -4.27 21.87
C GLU A 61 -8.53 -5.25 20.94
N PRO A 62 -8.19 -6.56 20.95
CA PRO A 62 -7.02 -7.19 21.56
C PRO A 62 -5.71 -6.84 20.82
N GLY A 63 -4.72 -6.28 21.50
CA GLY A 63 -3.52 -5.71 20.86
C GLY A 63 -2.72 -6.71 20.02
N PHE A 64 -2.59 -7.96 20.48
CA PHE A 64 -1.92 -9.01 19.72
C PHE A 64 -2.60 -9.27 18.36
N LEU A 65 -3.92 -9.36 18.35
CA LEU A 65 -4.70 -9.56 17.12
C LEU A 65 -4.59 -8.35 16.20
N MET A 66 -4.64 -7.14 16.75
CA MET A 66 -4.47 -5.91 15.97
C MET A 66 -3.09 -5.83 15.33
N ALA A 67 -2.03 -6.18 16.09
CA ALA A 67 -0.66 -6.23 15.57
C ALA A 67 -0.49 -7.29 14.48
N LEU A 68 -1.10 -8.47 14.65
CA LEU A 68 -1.08 -9.54 13.65
C LEU A 68 -1.78 -9.11 12.36
N LEU A 69 -2.97 -8.52 12.46
CA LEU A 69 -3.74 -8.06 11.31
C LEU A 69 -3.02 -6.92 10.56
N ALA A 70 -2.58 -5.89 11.28
CA ALA A 70 -1.87 -4.76 10.69
C ALA A 70 -0.53 -5.19 10.07
N GLY A 71 0.28 -5.95 10.81
CA GLY A 71 1.56 -6.47 10.32
C GLY A 71 1.40 -7.37 9.11
N SER A 72 0.40 -8.26 9.10
CA SER A 72 0.12 -9.13 7.95
C SER A 72 -0.39 -8.35 6.74
N ALA A 73 -1.28 -7.39 6.94
CA ALA A 73 -1.79 -6.56 5.87
C ALA A 73 -0.68 -5.73 5.21
N GLU A 74 0.22 -5.16 6.00
CA GLU A 74 1.37 -4.41 5.49
C GLU A 74 2.41 -5.33 4.83
N PHE A 75 2.75 -6.45 5.45
CA PHE A 75 3.77 -7.36 4.92
C PHE A 75 3.33 -8.03 3.62
N PHE A 76 2.21 -8.74 3.63
CA PHE A 76 1.73 -9.46 2.46
C PHE A 76 1.12 -8.52 1.41
N GLY A 77 0.41 -7.47 1.84
CA GLY A 77 -0.10 -6.44 0.95
C GLY A 77 1.02 -5.66 0.26
N GLY A 78 2.06 -5.28 1.00
CA GLY A 78 3.25 -4.64 0.45
C GLY A 78 3.99 -5.53 -0.54
N LEU A 79 4.21 -6.80 -0.20
CA LEU A 79 4.85 -7.77 -1.09
C LEU A 79 4.04 -7.98 -2.37
N ALA A 80 2.72 -8.14 -2.25
CA ALA A 80 1.83 -8.29 -3.40
C ALA A 80 1.86 -7.05 -4.31
N LEU A 81 1.91 -5.84 -3.75
CA LEU A 81 2.08 -4.60 -4.51
C LEU A 81 3.43 -4.56 -5.23
N ALA A 82 4.53 -4.88 -4.54
CA ALA A 82 5.88 -4.83 -5.12
C ALA A 82 5.99 -5.75 -6.33
N VAL A 83 5.52 -7.00 -6.23
CA VAL A 83 5.54 -7.96 -7.34
C VAL A 83 4.41 -7.76 -8.36
N GLY A 84 3.42 -6.93 -8.06
CA GLY A 84 2.27 -6.66 -8.93
C GLY A 84 1.21 -7.76 -8.94
N LEU A 85 1.17 -8.58 -7.89
CA LEU A 85 0.17 -9.60 -7.70
C LEU A 85 -1.06 -9.02 -6.99
N LEU A 86 -2.26 -9.28 -7.53
CA LEU A 86 -3.51 -8.79 -6.92
C LEU A 86 -3.45 -7.29 -6.55
N THR A 87 -2.90 -6.46 -7.43
CA THR A 87 -2.58 -5.04 -7.13
C THR A 87 -3.76 -4.28 -6.54
N ARG A 88 -4.99 -4.49 -7.05
CA ARG A 88 -6.19 -3.80 -6.54
C ARG A 88 -6.54 -4.16 -5.11
N PRO A 89 -6.80 -5.44 -4.77
CA PRO A 89 -7.12 -5.80 -3.41
C PRO A 89 -5.96 -5.52 -2.44
N ALA A 90 -4.71 -5.72 -2.86
CA ALA A 90 -3.55 -5.37 -2.05
C ALA A 90 -3.49 -3.85 -1.77
N ALA A 91 -3.69 -3.02 -2.79
CA ALA A 91 -3.72 -1.57 -2.64
C ALA A 91 -4.87 -1.08 -1.75
N LEU A 92 -6.07 -1.68 -1.86
CA LEU A 92 -7.19 -1.35 -0.97
C LEU A 92 -6.91 -1.77 0.47
N LEU A 93 -6.34 -2.95 0.67
CA LEU A 93 -5.97 -3.44 2.00
C LEU A 93 -4.94 -2.52 2.66
N THR A 94 -3.88 -2.14 1.94
CA THR A 94 -2.85 -1.24 2.46
C THR A 94 -3.40 0.18 2.69
N ALA A 95 -4.27 0.69 1.82
CA ALA A 95 -4.95 1.96 2.05
C ALA A 95 -5.79 1.93 3.33
N PHE A 96 -6.56 0.87 3.55
CA PHE A 96 -7.35 0.70 4.76
C PHE A 96 -6.47 0.66 6.02
N THR A 97 -5.34 -0.05 5.98
CA THR A 97 -4.39 -0.11 7.10
C THR A 97 -3.80 1.28 7.40
N MET A 98 -3.44 2.05 6.36
CA MET A 98 -2.94 3.42 6.53
C MET A 98 -4.00 4.35 7.09
N LEU A 99 -5.26 4.19 6.69
CA LEU A 99 -6.38 4.97 7.25
C LEU A 99 -6.52 4.72 8.76
N ILE A 100 -6.49 3.45 9.18
CA ILE A 100 -6.51 3.11 10.61
C ILE A 100 -5.31 3.73 11.33
N ALA A 101 -4.09 3.63 10.78
CA ALA A 101 -2.89 4.21 11.37
C ALA A 101 -3.00 5.73 11.55
N ILE A 102 -3.56 6.44 10.56
CA ILE A 102 -3.80 7.89 10.66
C ILE A 102 -4.66 8.20 11.88
N PHE A 103 -5.84 7.58 11.99
CA PHE A 103 -6.80 7.94 13.02
C PHE A 103 -6.46 7.39 14.40
N SER A 104 -5.86 6.20 14.49
CA SER A 104 -5.58 5.55 15.77
C SER A 104 -4.24 5.95 16.39
N VAL A 105 -3.26 6.37 15.57
CA VAL A 105 -1.87 6.58 16.02
C VAL A 105 -1.41 8.00 15.80
N HIS A 106 -1.65 8.56 14.61
CA HIS A 106 -0.92 9.73 14.16
C HIS A 106 -1.68 11.05 14.23
N ILE A 107 -3.03 11.02 14.19
CA ILE A 107 -3.84 12.24 14.04
C ILE A 107 -3.66 13.23 15.19
N GLY A 108 -3.47 12.73 16.41
CA GLY A 108 -3.22 13.54 17.60
C GLY A 108 -1.87 14.24 17.64
N ASN A 109 -0.92 13.80 16.79
CA ASN A 109 0.45 14.30 16.75
C ASN A 109 0.67 15.39 15.67
N GLY A 110 -0.39 15.79 14.97
CA GLY A 110 -0.33 16.78 13.89
C GLY A 110 0.20 16.20 12.58
N LEU A 111 0.57 17.10 11.67
CA LEU A 111 0.94 16.71 10.29
C LEU A 111 2.32 16.07 10.21
N PHE A 112 3.34 16.66 10.81
CA PHE A 112 4.74 16.40 10.51
C PHE A 112 5.30 15.14 11.17
N MET A 113 6.05 14.32 10.40
CA MET A 113 6.75 13.12 10.86
C MET A 113 7.70 13.37 12.02
N ALA A 114 8.30 14.55 12.12
CA ALA A 114 9.17 14.93 13.24
C ALA A 114 8.48 14.76 14.62
N ASN A 115 7.17 14.89 14.65
CA ASN A 115 6.32 14.69 15.83
C ASN A 115 5.52 13.39 15.78
N ASN A 116 5.91 12.41 14.96
CA ASN A 116 5.14 11.20 14.69
C ASN A 116 3.75 11.48 14.07
N GLY A 117 3.65 12.56 13.27
CA GLY A 117 2.43 12.98 12.62
C GLY A 117 2.04 12.11 11.42
N TYR A 118 0.90 12.44 10.83
CA TYR A 118 0.24 11.58 9.85
C TYR A 118 0.69 11.77 8.40
N GLU A 119 1.58 12.71 8.04
CA GLU A 119 1.96 13.02 6.65
C GLU A 119 2.43 11.78 5.86
N TYR A 120 3.20 10.91 6.52
CA TYR A 120 3.73 9.70 5.89
C TYR A 120 2.62 8.68 5.61
N ALA A 121 1.80 8.39 6.61
CA ALA A 121 0.67 7.47 6.46
C ALA A 121 -0.36 8.00 5.44
N LEU A 122 -0.59 9.32 5.41
CA LEU A 122 -1.43 9.98 4.41
C LEU A 122 -0.88 9.81 3.00
N THR A 123 0.42 10.01 2.81
CA THR A 123 1.07 9.82 1.51
C THR A 123 0.93 8.38 1.02
N LEU A 124 1.20 7.40 1.88
CA LEU A 124 1.02 5.98 1.54
C LEU A 124 -0.45 5.64 1.25
N PHE A 125 -1.39 6.21 2.00
CA PHE A 125 -2.82 6.06 1.75
C PHE A 125 -3.21 6.55 0.35
N VAL A 126 -2.84 7.78 0.01
CA VAL A 126 -3.18 8.39 -1.30
C VAL A 126 -2.56 7.60 -2.46
N VAL A 127 -1.29 7.20 -2.34
CA VAL A 127 -0.62 6.38 -3.37
C VAL A 127 -1.28 5.01 -3.50
N SER A 128 -1.67 4.38 -2.39
CA SER A 128 -2.39 3.09 -2.42
C SER A 128 -3.75 3.21 -3.11
N ILE A 129 -4.50 4.27 -2.87
CA ILE A 129 -5.76 4.55 -3.59
C ILE A 129 -5.49 4.74 -5.08
N ALA A 130 -4.47 5.52 -5.46
CA ALA A 130 -4.10 5.72 -6.86
C ALA A 130 -3.76 4.38 -7.56
N LEU A 131 -3.01 3.50 -6.89
CA LEU A 131 -2.68 2.16 -7.40
C LEU A 131 -3.94 1.26 -7.55
N ALA A 132 -4.89 1.35 -6.63
CA ALA A 132 -6.15 0.62 -6.71
C ALA A 132 -6.96 1.06 -7.96
N VAL A 133 -7.02 2.36 -8.21
CA VAL A 133 -7.69 2.93 -9.39
C VAL A 133 -6.94 2.55 -10.67
N GLN A 134 -5.62 2.73 -10.71
CA GLN A 134 -4.78 2.44 -11.88
C GLN A 134 -4.83 0.96 -12.27
N GLY A 135 -4.75 0.04 -11.31
CA GLY A 135 -4.91 -1.39 -11.56
C GLY A 135 -6.24 -1.74 -12.21
N ALA A 136 -7.29 -0.94 -11.96
CA ALA A 136 -8.60 -1.03 -12.61
C ALA A 136 -8.53 -0.73 -14.10
N VAL A 137 -7.90 0.38 -14.42
CA VAL A 137 -7.82 0.88 -15.81
C VAL A 137 -6.99 -0.07 -16.67
N ALA A 138 -5.86 -0.57 -16.16
CA ALA A 138 -5.01 -1.52 -16.87
C ALA A 138 -5.74 -2.82 -17.21
N SER A 139 -6.53 -3.37 -16.28
CA SER A 139 -7.27 -4.62 -16.51
C SER A 139 -8.41 -4.46 -17.51
N LEU A 140 -9.07 -3.31 -17.57
CA LEU A 140 -10.12 -3.01 -18.54
C LEU A 140 -9.56 -2.84 -19.96
N ARG A 141 -8.40 -2.19 -20.10
CA ARG A 141 -7.74 -2.00 -21.39
C ARG A 141 -7.24 -3.31 -21.99
N ILE A 142 -6.73 -4.25 -21.20
CA ILE A 142 -6.32 -5.57 -21.68
C ILE A 142 -7.52 -6.37 -22.22
N ARG A 143 -8.68 -6.26 -21.57
CA ARG A 143 -9.91 -6.93 -22.02
C ARG A 143 -10.51 -6.37 -23.31
N SER A 144 -10.21 -5.12 -23.65
CA SER A 144 -10.73 -4.46 -24.85
C SER A 144 -9.85 -4.62 -26.09
N LEU A 145 -8.69 -5.30 -26.00
CA LEU A 145 -7.87 -5.60 -27.15
C LEU A 145 -8.54 -6.70 -27.99
N PRO A 146 -8.71 -6.50 -29.32
CA PRO A 146 -9.24 -7.53 -30.19
C PRO A 146 -8.28 -8.73 -30.20
N VAL A 147 -8.84 -9.91 -29.98
CA VAL A 147 -8.12 -11.18 -30.14
C VAL A 147 -8.06 -11.42 -31.66
N ASN A 148 -6.87 -11.26 -32.25
CA ASN A 148 -6.60 -11.65 -33.64
C ASN A 148 -6.37 -13.14 -33.74
#